data_ecbae5095a3083498fd5bcec3f745f94
#
_entry.id   ecbae5095a3083498fd5bcec3f745f94
#
_cell.length_a   1.000
_cell.length_b   1.000
_cell.length_c   1.000
_cell.angle_alpha   90.00
_cell.angle_beta   90.00
_cell.angle_gamma   90.00
#
_symmetry.space_group_name_H-M   'P 1'
#
loop_
_entity.id
_entity.type
_entity.pdbx_description
1 polymer ?
#
loop_
_entity_poly.entity_id
_entity_poly.type
_entity_poly.pdbx_seq_one_letter_code
_entity_poly.pdbx_strand_id
1 'polypeptide(L)'
;MTWLHRESVGADYAIFINGEQITEPIDRFTPTEILISPYLEQGENTIAVVVVAEAYMDSISEQLNLPERKQFTNCYIFAQRRVGVFDYNVRLLPVGDNDYGRLKLDVYVDNTFTTDEELELGYDLYDPDGKLVDYTVNRYLIEAQSRDTITFKPYSYNSNHFRWSERNPKLYTAMIYVKRGGVNREYIPLKVGFAEYGYNEKGEILLFGKPLYLNKERYNSASDAKTTESQIKALKAKGVNCLCPDYPQPHWFYSLCDRLGVYVIDCAAISSPSKGDNRNVGGTPSNDPLLKDEYLRRVDAMYRRAQNHVSIIAFSLGGATTGNGYNMYKAYEQLKSYGDSRPIIFEGAQGEWNTDI
;
A
#
# COMPACT_ATOMS: atom_id res chain seq x y z
N MET A 1 -11.30 -14.83 14.27
CA MET A 1 -11.94 -14.49 12.98
C MET A 1 -11.18 -15.20 11.88
N THR A 2 -11.86 -15.69 10.86
CA THR A 2 -11.24 -16.41 9.74
C THR A 2 -11.36 -15.57 8.48
N TRP A 3 -10.26 -15.41 7.80
CA TRP A 3 -10.11 -14.56 6.62
C TRP A 3 -9.63 -15.39 5.43
N LEU A 4 -10.10 -15.04 4.25
CA LEU A 4 -9.57 -15.53 2.98
C LEU A 4 -8.67 -14.43 2.40
N HIS A 5 -7.38 -14.72 2.30
CA HIS A 5 -6.44 -13.90 1.54
C HIS A 5 -6.43 -14.37 0.09
N ARG A 6 -6.41 -13.43 -0.81
CA ARG A 6 -6.33 -13.66 -2.23
C ARG A 6 -5.38 -12.66 -2.88
N GLU A 7 -4.43 -13.15 -3.65
CA GLU A 7 -3.62 -12.30 -4.54
C GLU A 7 -4.46 -11.79 -5.72
N SER A 8 -3.93 -10.79 -6.45
CA SER A 8 -4.63 -10.24 -7.63
C SER A 8 -4.88 -11.30 -8.71
N VAL A 9 -6.07 -11.32 -9.30
CA VAL A 9 -6.48 -12.30 -10.33
C VAL A 9 -6.37 -11.75 -11.74
N GLY A 10 -6.33 -10.43 -11.90
CA GLY A 10 -6.34 -9.77 -13.21
C GLY A 10 -7.67 -9.86 -13.96
N ALA A 11 -8.73 -10.35 -13.31
CA ALA A 11 -10.08 -10.46 -13.84
C ALA A 11 -11.10 -10.21 -12.74
N ASP A 12 -12.30 -9.78 -13.10
CA ASP A 12 -13.41 -9.71 -12.16
C ASP A 12 -13.89 -11.12 -11.81
N TYR A 13 -14.33 -11.29 -10.59
CA TYR A 13 -14.77 -12.58 -10.09
C TYR A 13 -15.79 -12.41 -8.97
N ALA A 14 -16.57 -13.46 -8.72
CA ALA A 14 -17.43 -13.59 -7.57
C ALA A 14 -16.99 -14.78 -6.71
N ILE A 15 -17.05 -14.63 -5.41
CA ILE A 15 -16.75 -15.71 -4.46
C ILE A 15 -18.06 -16.12 -3.79
N PHE A 16 -18.24 -17.43 -3.68
CA PHE A 16 -19.35 -18.04 -2.97
C PHE A 16 -18.79 -18.97 -1.88
N ILE A 17 -19.33 -18.89 -0.69
CA ILE A 17 -19.02 -19.81 0.41
C ILE A 17 -20.32 -20.51 0.81
N ASN A 18 -20.32 -21.83 0.77
CA ASN A 18 -21.49 -22.67 1.04
C ASN A 18 -22.74 -22.25 0.22
N GLY A 19 -22.52 -21.75 -0.99
CA GLY A 19 -23.57 -21.28 -1.89
C GLY A 19 -24.01 -19.84 -1.68
N GLU A 20 -23.54 -19.15 -0.65
CA GLU A 20 -23.81 -17.73 -0.39
C GLU A 20 -22.73 -16.85 -1.04
N GLN A 21 -23.15 -15.84 -1.81
CA GLN A 21 -22.23 -14.93 -2.47
C GLN A 21 -21.69 -13.89 -1.49
N ILE A 22 -20.38 -13.72 -1.48
CA ILE A 22 -19.74 -12.62 -0.76
C ILE A 22 -19.99 -11.32 -1.53
N THR A 23 -20.54 -10.32 -0.84
CA THR A 23 -20.92 -9.04 -1.44
C THR A 23 -19.90 -7.92 -1.24
N GLU A 24 -18.79 -8.19 -0.54
CA GLU A 24 -17.73 -7.21 -0.34
C GLU A 24 -17.07 -6.83 -1.67
N PRO A 25 -16.66 -5.56 -1.85
CA PRO A 25 -15.96 -5.13 -3.04
C PRO A 25 -14.65 -5.90 -3.22
N ILE A 26 -14.46 -6.46 -4.40
CA ILE A 26 -13.29 -7.27 -4.73
C ILE A 26 -12.41 -6.50 -5.71
N ASP A 27 -11.16 -6.23 -5.31
CA ASP A 27 -10.18 -5.61 -6.18
C ASP A 27 -9.44 -6.68 -6.99
N ARG A 28 -9.40 -6.54 -8.30
CA ARG A 28 -8.70 -7.47 -9.20
C ARG A 28 -7.20 -7.19 -9.33
N PHE A 29 -6.73 -6.00 -8.94
CA PHE A 29 -5.34 -5.57 -9.12
C PHE A 29 -4.50 -5.70 -7.86
N THR A 30 -5.13 -5.62 -6.68
CA THR A 30 -4.44 -5.75 -5.40
C THR A 30 -4.92 -6.97 -4.63
N PRO A 31 -4.12 -7.53 -3.71
CA PRO A 31 -4.59 -8.55 -2.80
C PRO A 31 -5.77 -8.06 -1.98
N THR A 32 -6.68 -8.96 -1.71
CA THR A 32 -7.87 -8.68 -0.91
C THR A 32 -7.97 -9.70 0.20
N GLU A 33 -8.32 -9.23 1.39
CA GLU A 33 -8.60 -10.04 2.56
C GLU A 33 -10.08 -9.92 2.91
N ILE A 34 -10.77 -11.04 2.89
CA ILE A 34 -12.21 -11.13 3.04
C ILE A 34 -12.53 -11.86 4.33
N LEU A 35 -13.34 -11.26 5.20
CA LEU A 35 -13.82 -11.91 6.41
C LEU A 35 -14.82 -13.00 6.04
N ILE A 36 -14.42 -14.26 6.21
CA ILE A 36 -15.26 -15.40 5.84
C ILE A 36 -15.94 -16.09 7.04
N SER A 37 -15.59 -15.71 8.27
CA SER A 37 -16.21 -16.30 9.46
C SER A 37 -17.73 -16.33 9.45
N PRO A 38 -18.46 -15.30 8.95
CA PRO A 38 -19.92 -15.32 8.92
C PRO A 38 -20.54 -16.40 8.02
N TYR A 39 -19.78 -16.86 7.02
CA TYR A 39 -20.23 -17.81 5.99
C TYR A 39 -19.79 -19.25 6.27
N LEU A 40 -18.97 -19.45 7.34
CA LEU A 40 -18.45 -20.78 7.67
C LEU A 40 -19.39 -21.56 8.57
N GLU A 41 -19.53 -22.85 8.26
CA GLU A 41 -20.24 -23.83 9.07
C GLU A 41 -19.26 -24.77 9.78
N GLN A 42 -19.76 -25.50 10.79
CA GLN A 42 -18.96 -26.52 11.45
C GLN A 42 -18.80 -27.75 10.53
N GLY A 43 -17.56 -28.09 10.23
CA GLY A 43 -17.24 -29.24 9.36
C GLY A 43 -16.68 -28.81 8.01
N GLU A 44 -17.09 -29.44 6.93
CA GLU A 44 -16.65 -29.14 5.58
C GLU A 44 -17.32 -27.87 5.06
N ASN A 45 -16.53 -27.01 4.39
CA ASN A 45 -17.00 -25.80 3.76
C ASN A 45 -16.56 -25.77 2.30
N THR A 46 -17.41 -25.29 1.43
CA THR A 46 -17.13 -25.18 0.00
C THR A 46 -16.90 -23.72 -0.38
N ILE A 47 -15.77 -23.44 -1.02
CA ILE A 47 -15.48 -22.12 -1.63
C ILE A 47 -15.52 -22.29 -3.14
N ALA A 48 -16.42 -21.55 -3.80
CA ALA A 48 -16.49 -21.50 -5.25
C ALA A 48 -16.13 -20.10 -5.75
N VAL A 49 -15.36 -20.03 -6.83
CA VAL A 49 -14.94 -18.79 -7.47
C VAL A 49 -15.41 -18.80 -8.91
N VAL A 50 -16.18 -17.79 -9.29
CA VAL A 50 -16.64 -17.57 -10.66
C VAL A 50 -15.86 -16.40 -11.24
N VAL A 51 -15.05 -16.67 -12.26
CA VAL A 51 -14.28 -15.61 -12.97
C VAL A 51 -15.14 -15.08 -14.11
N VAL A 52 -15.27 -13.75 -14.17
CA VAL A 52 -16.04 -13.05 -15.22
C VAL A 52 -15.10 -12.67 -16.36
N ALA A 53 -15.43 -13.04 -17.57
CA ALA A 53 -14.57 -12.84 -18.74
C ALA A 53 -14.46 -11.38 -19.17
N GLU A 54 -15.54 -10.60 -19.01
CA GLU A 54 -15.62 -9.18 -19.38
C GLU A 54 -16.47 -8.44 -18.37
N ALA A 55 -15.98 -7.27 -17.91
CA ALA A 55 -16.71 -6.42 -16.99
C ALA A 55 -16.70 -4.97 -17.44
N TYR A 56 -17.78 -4.24 -17.13
CA TYR A 56 -17.92 -2.81 -17.42
C TYR A 56 -16.77 -1.98 -16.84
N MET A 57 -16.24 -2.39 -15.68
CA MET A 57 -15.10 -1.75 -15.03
C MET A 57 -13.79 -1.83 -15.82
N ASP A 58 -13.73 -2.65 -16.88
CA ASP A 58 -12.56 -2.76 -17.76
C ASP A 58 -12.26 -1.47 -18.50
N SER A 59 -13.26 -0.62 -18.73
CA SER A 59 -13.07 0.69 -19.35
C SER A 59 -12.07 1.60 -18.60
N ILE A 60 -11.84 1.37 -17.30
CA ILE A 60 -10.87 2.11 -16.47
C ILE A 60 -9.44 1.58 -16.67
N SER A 61 -9.29 0.32 -17.08
CA SER A 61 -8.00 -0.36 -17.20
C SER A 61 -7.72 -0.88 -18.62
N GLU A 62 -8.40 -0.36 -19.60
CA GLU A 62 -8.38 -0.84 -21.01
C GLU A 62 -6.97 -0.93 -21.61
N GLN A 63 -6.04 -0.08 -21.19
CA GLN A 63 -4.66 -0.05 -21.70
C GLN A 63 -3.62 -0.67 -20.78
N LEU A 64 -4.04 -1.27 -19.65
CA LEU A 64 -3.11 -1.97 -18.78
C LEU A 64 -2.74 -3.32 -19.38
N ASN A 65 -1.46 -3.51 -19.66
CA ASN A 65 -0.89 -4.82 -20.00
C ASN A 65 -0.86 -5.70 -18.75
N LEU A 66 -2.00 -6.25 -18.39
CA LEU A 66 -2.09 -7.20 -17.30
C LEU A 66 -1.51 -8.54 -17.72
N PRO A 67 -0.70 -9.20 -16.88
CA PRO A 67 -0.33 -10.57 -17.16
C PRO A 67 -1.61 -11.40 -17.27
N GLU A 68 -1.67 -12.33 -18.24
CA GLU A 68 -2.77 -13.29 -18.37
C GLU A 68 -2.84 -14.23 -17.15
N ARG A 69 -3.16 -13.70 -15.99
CA ARG A 69 -3.38 -14.47 -14.76
C ARG A 69 -4.86 -14.76 -14.62
N LYS A 70 -5.33 -15.73 -15.38
CA LYS A 70 -6.69 -16.29 -15.22
C LYS A 70 -6.74 -17.36 -14.11
N GLN A 71 -5.77 -17.41 -13.22
CA GLN A 71 -5.68 -18.45 -12.19
C GLN A 71 -5.78 -17.85 -10.79
N PHE A 72 -6.63 -18.46 -10.01
CA PHE A 72 -6.77 -18.19 -8.58
C PHE A 72 -5.57 -18.81 -7.84
N THR A 73 -4.43 -18.13 -7.90
CA THR A 73 -3.17 -18.59 -7.31
C THR A 73 -2.87 -17.83 -6.02
N ASN A 74 -2.09 -18.43 -5.13
CA ASN A 74 -1.64 -17.83 -3.87
C ASN A 74 -2.79 -17.37 -2.96
N CYS A 75 -3.84 -18.20 -2.86
CA CYS A 75 -4.92 -18.01 -1.90
C CYS A 75 -4.64 -18.84 -0.66
N TYR A 76 -4.90 -18.25 0.50
CA TYR A 76 -4.83 -18.98 1.76
C TYR A 76 -5.88 -18.47 2.75
N ILE A 77 -6.23 -19.33 3.68
CA ILE A 77 -7.11 -18.99 4.79
C ILE A 77 -6.23 -18.81 6.02
N PHE A 78 -6.49 -17.75 6.77
CA PHE A 78 -5.80 -17.51 8.03
C PHE A 78 -6.78 -17.12 9.13
N ALA A 79 -6.40 -17.37 10.36
CA ALA A 79 -7.16 -16.99 11.53
C ALA A 79 -6.50 -15.80 12.24
N GLN A 80 -7.27 -14.74 12.44
CA GLN A 80 -6.87 -13.59 13.21
C GLN A 80 -7.53 -13.61 14.59
N ARG A 81 -6.85 -13.07 15.59
CA ARG A 81 -7.42 -12.94 16.93
C ARG A 81 -8.57 -11.95 16.93
N ARG A 82 -9.51 -12.15 17.85
CA ARG A 82 -10.64 -11.22 18.04
C ARG A 82 -10.24 -9.90 18.71
N VAL A 83 -9.08 -9.89 19.37
CA VAL A 83 -8.41 -8.70 19.87
C VAL A 83 -6.96 -8.75 19.46
N GLY A 84 -6.49 -7.73 18.73
CA GLY A 84 -5.12 -7.68 18.23
C GLY A 84 -4.92 -6.60 17.17
N VAL A 85 -3.74 -6.58 16.58
CA VAL A 85 -3.41 -5.61 15.53
C VAL A 85 -4.13 -5.97 14.24
N PHE A 86 -4.90 -5.02 13.73
CA PHE A 86 -5.58 -5.14 12.44
C PHE A 86 -4.70 -4.64 11.30
N ASP A 87 -4.08 -3.47 11.49
CA ASP A 87 -3.23 -2.82 10.48
C ASP A 87 -2.25 -1.85 11.16
N TYR A 88 -1.33 -1.31 10.40
CA TYR A 88 -0.40 -0.30 10.88
C TYR A 88 -0.01 0.68 9.77
N ASN A 89 0.41 1.88 10.17
CA ASN A 89 1.01 2.87 9.28
C ASN A 89 2.30 3.40 9.92
N VAL A 90 3.39 3.45 9.15
CA VAL A 90 4.66 4.00 9.60
C VAL A 90 5.15 5.06 8.63
N ARG A 91 5.52 6.23 9.15
CA ARG A 91 6.11 7.32 8.37
C ARG A 91 7.16 8.07 9.17
N LEU A 92 8.11 8.68 8.48
CA LEU A 92 9.06 9.57 9.12
C LEU A 92 8.36 10.89 9.47
N LEU A 93 8.53 11.34 10.71
CA LEU A 93 8.17 12.71 11.09
C LEU A 93 9.26 13.66 10.58
N PRO A 94 8.88 14.91 10.24
CA PRO A 94 9.85 15.90 9.82
C PRO A 94 11.00 15.99 10.83
N VAL A 95 12.23 15.94 10.32
CA VAL A 95 13.43 16.04 11.14
C VAL A 95 13.60 17.51 11.52
N GLY A 96 13.45 17.81 12.82
CA GLY A 96 13.73 19.15 13.33
C GLY A 96 15.23 19.43 13.41
N ASP A 97 15.59 20.59 13.94
CA ASP A 97 16.99 21.07 14.06
C ASP A 97 17.94 20.13 14.81
N ASN A 98 17.41 19.17 15.56
CA ASN A 98 18.17 18.21 16.40
C ASN A 98 18.66 16.98 15.64
N ASP A 99 18.44 16.87 14.35
CA ASP A 99 19.06 15.89 13.42
C ASP A 99 18.80 14.39 13.70
N TYR A 100 17.84 14.06 14.58
CA TYR A 100 17.49 12.67 14.93
C TYR A 100 16.15 12.25 14.31
N GLY A 101 16.16 11.12 13.61
CA GLY A 101 14.94 10.57 13.00
C GLY A 101 13.94 10.08 14.03
N ARG A 102 12.69 10.46 13.84
CA ARG A 102 11.54 9.98 14.61
C ARG A 102 10.47 9.48 13.68
N LEU A 103 9.99 8.27 13.93
CA LEU A 103 8.87 7.71 13.19
C LEU A 103 7.55 8.08 13.87
N LYS A 104 6.49 8.16 13.10
CA LYS A 104 5.12 8.03 13.59
C LYS A 104 4.68 6.62 13.23
N LEU A 105 4.37 5.80 14.22
CA LEU A 105 3.86 4.45 14.07
C LEU A 105 2.44 4.41 14.62
N ASP A 106 1.46 4.43 13.72
CA ASP A 106 0.05 4.24 14.06
C ASP A 106 -0.26 2.74 13.98
N VAL A 107 -0.74 2.17 15.06
CA VAL A 107 -1.15 0.76 15.14
C VAL A 107 -2.66 0.72 15.35
N TYR A 108 -3.37 0.11 14.42
CA TYR A 108 -4.82 -0.06 14.47
C TYR A 108 -5.13 -1.38 15.17
N VAL A 109 -5.85 -1.30 16.28
CA VAL A 109 -6.19 -2.46 17.12
C VAL A 109 -7.69 -2.69 17.08
N ASP A 110 -8.10 -3.89 16.72
CA ASP A 110 -9.51 -4.31 16.75
C ASP A 110 -9.82 -5.04 18.04
N ASN A 111 -11.00 -4.78 18.60
CA ASN A 111 -11.68 -5.63 19.57
C ASN A 111 -13.06 -6.01 19.05
N THR A 112 -13.22 -7.26 18.67
CA THR A 112 -14.49 -7.80 18.15
C THR A 112 -15.28 -8.57 19.20
N PHE A 113 -14.86 -8.54 20.49
CA PHE A 113 -15.66 -9.05 21.58
C PHE A 113 -16.76 -8.05 21.96
N THR A 114 -17.77 -8.55 22.66
CA THR A 114 -18.84 -7.74 23.24
C THR A 114 -18.48 -7.15 24.62
N THR A 115 -17.23 -7.34 25.04
CA THR A 115 -16.65 -6.83 26.28
C THR A 115 -15.39 -6.02 25.99
N ASP A 116 -15.13 -5.04 26.83
CA ASP A 116 -13.85 -4.32 26.81
C ASP A 116 -12.71 -5.29 27.12
N GLU A 117 -11.58 -5.11 26.46
CA GLU A 117 -10.44 -6.01 26.58
C GLU A 117 -9.14 -5.25 26.86
N GLU A 118 -8.43 -5.69 27.89
CA GLU A 118 -7.10 -5.14 28.20
C GLU A 118 -6.02 -5.91 27.44
N LEU A 119 -5.08 -5.16 26.85
CA LEU A 119 -3.87 -5.68 26.24
C LEU A 119 -2.66 -4.79 26.53
N GLU A 120 -1.47 -5.38 26.45
CA GLU A 120 -0.21 -4.64 26.38
C GLU A 120 0.22 -4.60 24.92
N LEU A 121 0.43 -3.39 24.40
CA LEU A 121 0.95 -3.13 23.06
C LEU A 121 2.26 -2.39 23.16
N GLY A 122 3.26 -2.85 22.39
CA GLY A 122 4.58 -2.25 22.39
C GLY A 122 5.30 -2.43 21.07
N TYR A 123 6.47 -1.81 21.00
CA TYR A 123 7.42 -2.03 19.91
C TYR A 123 8.85 -2.09 20.45
N ASP A 124 9.70 -2.80 19.71
CA ASP A 124 11.15 -2.72 19.78
C ASP A 124 11.68 -2.21 18.43
N LEU A 125 12.56 -1.21 18.44
CA LEU A 125 13.21 -0.70 17.22
C LEU A 125 14.68 -1.11 17.22
N TYR A 126 15.07 -1.90 16.22
CA TYR A 126 16.44 -2.34 15.99
C TYR A 126 17.04 -1.59 14.81
N ASP A 127 18.27 -1.12 14.93
CA ASP A 127 19.01 -0.53 13.82
C ASP A 127 19.44 -1.59 12.78
N PRO A 128 20.02 -1.17 11.63
CA PRO A 128 20.47 -2.10 10.59
C PRO A 128 21.56 -3.09 11.04
N ASP A 129 22.27 -2.79 12.11
CA ASP A 129 23.28 -3.67 12.70
C ASP A 129 22.69 -4.61 13.77
N GLY A 130 21.37 -4.55 13.99
CA GLY A 130 20.64 -5.39 14.93
C GLY A 130 20.68 -4.93 16.38
N LYS A 131 21.13 -3.69 16.65
CA LYS A 131 21.15 -3.12 17.98
C LYS A 131 19.80 -2.50 18.32
N LEU A 132 19.26 -2.81 19.50
CA LEU A 132 18.07 -2.16 20.04
C LEU A 132 18.36 -0.69 20.32
N VAL A 133 17.60 0.21 19.68
CA VAL A 133 17.80 1.67 19.77
C VAL A 133 16.65 2.39 20.47
N ASP A 134 15.45 1.80 20.43
CA ASP A 134 14.28 2.34 21.12
C ASP A 134 13.25 1.24 21.39
N TYR A 135 12.45 1.40 22.44
CA TYR A 135 11.38 0.45 22.77
C TYR A 135 10.35 1.09 23.70
N THR A 136 9.14 0.57 23.67
CA THR A 136 8.10 0.89 24.65
C THR A 136 7.07 -0.21 24.74
N VAL A 137 6.37 -0.27 25.87
CA VAL A 137 5.18 -1.09 26.05
C VAL A 137 4.25 -0.40 27.04
N ASN A 138 2.96 -0.34 26.69
CA ASN A 138 1.93 0.24 27.56
C ASN A 138 0.69 -0.66 27.56
N ARG A 139 -0.15 -0.46 28.58
CA ARG A 139 -1.46 -1.11 28.69
C ARG A 139 -2.52 -0.22 28.09
N TYR A 140 -3.43 -0.85 27.36
CA TYR A 140 -4.56 -0.20 26.72
C TYR A 140 -5.83 -1.00 26.99
N LEU A 141 -6.92 -0.29 27.29
CA LEU A 141 -8.26 -0.84 27.30
C LEU A 141 -8.90 -0.53 25.96
N ILE A 142 -9.23 -1.57 25.20
CA ILE A 142 -9.90 -1.43 23.90
C ILE A 142 -11.38 -1.72 24.12
N GLU A 143 -12.21 -0.77 23.82
CA GLU A 143 -13.66 -0.87 23.99
C GLU A 143 -14.25 -2.03 23.20
N ALA A 144 -15.38 -2.55 23.66
CA ALA A 144 -16.11 -3.62 23.00
C ALA A 144 -16.53 -3.22 21.58
N GLN A 145 -16.36 -4.15 20.63
CA GLN A 145 -16.79 -3.97 19.22
C GLN A 145 -16.26 -2.68 18.58
N SER A 146 -15.01 -2.32 18.90
CA SER A 146 -14.38 -1.10 18.42
C SER A 146 -13.07 -1.37 17.70
N ARG A 147 -12.64 -0.36 16.95
CA ARG A 147 -11.27 -0.22 16.44
C ARG A 147 -10.67 1.04 17.03
N ASP A 148 -9.48 0.93 17.60
CA ASP A 148 -8.74 2.04 18.17
C ASP A 148 -7.41 2.24 17.42
N THR A 149 -6.88 3.47 17.47
CA THR A 149 -5.59 3.82 16.89
C THR A 149 -4.61 4.23 17.97
N ILE A 150 -3.58 3.44 18.17
CA ILE A 150 -2.54 3.69 19.14
C ILE A 150 -1.31 4.22 18.40
N THR A 151 -0.92 5.45 18.71
CA THR A 151 0.23 6.12 18.08
C THR A 151 1.46 6.04 18.93
N PHE A 152 2.53 5.48 18.40
CA PHE A 152 3.88 5.52 18.93
C PHE A 152 4.75 6.50 18.15
N LYS A 153 5.85 6.94 18.77
CA LYS A 153 6.85 7.81 18.14
C LYS A 153 8.25 7.23 18.31
N PRO A 154 8.54 6.08 17.70
CA PRO A 154 9.87 5.47 17.76
C PRO A 154 10.96 6.45 17.33
N TYR A 155 12.07 6.42 18.05
CA TYR A 155 13.15 7.37 17.90
C TYR A 155 14.46 6.66 17.64
N SER A 156 15.32 7.21 16.76
CA SER A 156 16.66 6.67 16.55
C SER A 156 17.71 7.76 16.61
N TYR A 157 18.59 7.66 17.61
CA TYR A 157 19.74 8.57 17.78
C TYR A 157 20.81 8.42 16.70
N ASN A 158 20.84 7.30 15.98
CA ASN A 158 21.81 7.01 14.92
C ASN A 158 21.19 7.05 13.51
N SER A 159 19.98 7.61 13.37
CA SER A 159 19.26 7.65 12.09
C SER A 159 20.04 8.32 10.97
N ASN A 160 20.90 9.30 11.28
CA ASN A 160 21.73 9.98 10.29
C ASN A 160 22.75 9.07 9.60
N HIS A 161 23.27 8.06 10.29
CA HIS A 161 24.18 7.07 9.70
C HIS A 161 23.46 6.09 8.79
N PHE A 162 22.17 5.90 9.03
CA PHE A 162 21.35 4.89 8.35
C PHE A 162 20.21 5.52 7.56
N ARG A 163 20.33 6.80 7.14
CA ARG A 163 19.39 7.40 6.21
C ARG A 163 19.27 6.55 4.96
N TRP A 164 18.01 6.20 4.66
CA TRP A 164 17.77 5.35 3.49
C TRP A 164 17.90 6.16 2.20
N SER A 165 18.57 5.58 1.24
CA SER A 165 18.67 6.08 -0.14
C SER A 165 19.06 4.95 -1.09
N GLU A 166 19.05 5.20 -2.39
CA GLU A 166 19.51 4.23 -3.41
C GLU A 166 20.94 3.72 -3.17
N ARG A 167 21.81 4.56 -2.58
CA ARG A 167 23.21 4.24 -2.30
C ARG A 167 23.43 3.67 -0.92
N ASN A 168 22.50 3.87 -0.02
CA ASN A 168 22.53 3.37 1.35
C ASN A 168 21.18 2.79 1.76
N PRO A 169 20.77 1.63 1.21
CA PRO A 169 19.44 1.04 1.45
C PRO A 169 19.36 0.33 2.80
N LYS A 170 19.70 1.05 3.88
CA LYS A 170 19.71 0.53 5.24
C LYS A 170 18.32 0.59 5.84
N LEU A 171 17.87 -0.56 6.35
CA LEU A 171 16.54 -0.70 6.95
C LEU A 171 16.65 -1.07 8.41
N TYR A 172 15.90 -0.38 9.25
CA TYR A 172 15.62 -0.76 10.62
C TYR A 172 14.60 -1.88 10.67
N THR A 173 14.52 -2.54 11.81
CA THR A 173 13.44 -3.48 12.11
C THR A 173 12.65 -2.95 13.28
N ALA A 174 11.38 -2.58 13.05
CA ALA A 174 10.42 -2.33 14.10
C ALA A 174 9.62 -3.60 14.36
N MET A 175 9.66 -4.11 15.58
CA MET A 175 8.91 -5.28 16.01
C MET A 175 7.73 -4.83 16.85
N ILE A 176 6.53 -4.82 16.28
CA ILE A 176 5.30 -4.60 17.06
C ILE A 176 4.95 -5.90 17.78
N TYR A 177 4.53 -5.81 19.03
CA TYR A 177 4.07 -6.98 19.76
C TYR A 177 2.87 -6.68 20.65
N VAL A 178 2.01 -7.69 20.76
CA VAL A 178 0.83 -7.68 21.63
C VAL A 178 0.98 -8.75 22.71
N LYS A 179 0.77 -8.37 23.99
CA LYS A 179 0.65 -9.30 25.11
C LYS A 179 -0.75 -9.22 25.67
N ARG A 180 -1.27 -10.36 26.10
CA ARG A 180 -2.54 -10.46 26.81
C ARG A 180 -2.41 -11.48 27.93
N GLY A 181 -2.74 -11.08 29.16
CA GLY A 181 -2.54 -11.91 30.34
C GLY A 181 -1.07 -12.29 30.55
N GLY A 182 -0.12 -11.39 30.28
CA GLY A 182 1.31 -11.62 30.41
C GLY A 182 1.95 -12.52 29.32
N VAL A 183 1.16 -13.01 28.35
CA VAL A 183 1.62 -13.88 27.27
C VAL A 183 1.67 -13.13 25.96
N ASN A 184 2.80 -13.25 25.24
CA ASN A 184 2.92 -12.73 23.88
C ASN A 184 1.94 -13.46 22.95
N ARG A 185 1.15 -12.68 22.21
CA ARG A 185 0.10 -13.18 21.32
C ARG A 185 0.40 -12.92 19.86
N GLU A 186 1.05 -11.80 19.55
CA GLU A 186 1.40 -11.37 18.20
C GLU A 186 2.79 -10.77 18.17
N TYR A 187 3.50 -11.00 17.06
CA TYR A 187 4.74 -10.35 16.69
C TYR A 187 4.66 -9.96 15.21
N ILE A 188 4.83 -8.69 14.92
CA ILE A 188 4.74 -8.16 13.56
C ILE A 188 6.06 -7.44 13.25
N PRO A 189 6.97 -8.09 12.50
CA PRO A 189 8.22 -7.48 12.09
C PRO A 189 8.01 -6.55 10.89
N LEU A 190 8.42 -5.29 11.01
CA LEU A 190 8.36 -4.29 9.97
C LEU A 190 9.77 -3.89 9.57
N LYS A 191 10.05 -3.79 8.27
CA LYS A 191 11.25 -3.13 7.77
C LYS A 191 10.92 -1.66 7.50
N VAL A 192 11.62 -0.77 8.16
CA VAL A 192 11.38 0.68 8.06
C VAL A 192 12.66 1.41 7.67
N GLY A 193 12.54 2.38 6.80
CA GLY A 193 13.65 3.23 6.39
C GLY A 193 13.44 4.67 6.88
N PHE A 194 14.53 5.35 7.20
CA PHE A 194 14.52 6.77 7.51
C PHE A 194 14.79 7.56 6.23
N ALA A 195 13.73 7.98 5.53
CA ALA A 195 13.78 8.85 4.36
C ALA A 195 12.65 9.88 4.44
N GLU A 196 12.98 11.14 4.20
CA GLU A 196 12.03 12.25 4.15
C GLU A 196 11.88 12.70 2.71
N TYR A 197 10.69 12.56 2.16
CA TYR A 197 10.35 12.95 0.80
C TYR A 197 9.48 14.20 0.79
N GLY A 198 9.63 14.98 -0.27
CA GLY A 198 8.82 16.13 -0.59
C GLY A 198 9.00 16.51 -2.04
N TYR A 199 8.55 17.70 -2.40
CA TYR A 199 8.73 18.28 -3.73
C TYR A 199 8.84 19.80 -3.65
N ASN A 200 9.34 20.42 -4.72
CA ASN A 200 9.48 21.87 -4.81
C ASN A 200 8.62 22.46 -5.94
N GLU A 201 8.59 23.77 -6.03
CA GLU A 201 7.84 24.51 -7.05
C GLU A 201 8.28 24.24 -8.50
N LYS A 202 9.46 23.64 -8.68
CA LYS A 202 9.95 23.22 -10.00
C LYS A 202 9.48 21.83 -10.41
N GLY A 203 8.68 21.16 -9.58
CA GLY A 203 8.24 19.78 -9.82
C GLY A 203 9.32 18.72 -9.57
N GLU A 204 10.40 19.06 -8.83
CA GLU A 204 11.44 18.13 -8.49
C GLU A 204 11.09 17.37 -7.19
N ILE A 205 11.21 16.05 -7.18
CA ILE A 205 11.09 15.24 -5.96
C ILE A 205 12.35 15.42 -5.11
N LEU A 206 12.15 15.65 -3.83
CA LEU A 206 13.22 15.89 -2.87
C LEU A 206 13.40 14.70 -1.92
N LEU A 207 14.64 14.41 -1.57
CA LEU A 207 15.02 13.53 -0.47
C LEU A 207 15.83 14.36 0.54
N PHE A 208 15.34 14.50 1.78
CA PHE A 208 15.92 15.39 2.80
C PHE A 208 16.20 16.80 2.26
N GLY A 209 15.20 17.37 1.57
CA GLY A 209 15.26 18.71 0.99
C GLY A 209 16.17 18.88 -0.24
N LYS A 210 16.80 17.80 -0.73
CA LYS A 210 17.69 17.83 -1.91
C LYS A 210 17.03 17.16 -3.12
N PRO A 211 17.11 17.78 -4.32
CA PRO A 211 16.55 17.19 -5.54
C PRO A 211 17.11 15.78 -5.83
N LEU A 212 16.22 14.86 -6.19
CA LEU A 212 16.58 13.54 -6.66
C LEU A 212 16.79 13.54 -8.18
N TYR A 213 17.92 12.99 -8.61
CA TYR A 213 18.15 12.70 -10.02
C TYR A 213 17.64 11.31 -10.33
N LEU A 214 16.51 11.22 -11.07
CA LEU A 214 15.83 9.97 -11.36
C LEU A 214 16.10 9.51 -12.80
N ASN A 215 16.73 8.34 -12.92
CA ASN A 215 16.77 7.59 -14.18
C ASN A 215 15.66 6.54 -14.10
N LYS A 216 14.50 6.89 -14.70
CA LYS A 216 13.26 6.14 -14.60
C LYS A 216 13.18 5.03 -15.64
N GLU A 217 12.65 3.89 -15.26
CA GLU A 217 12.31 2.78 -16.15
C GLU A 217 10.89 2.30 -15.88
N ARG A 218 10.10 2.12 -16.93
CA ARG A 218 8.78 1.49 -16.82
C ARG A 218 8.97 0.00 -16.58
N TYR A 219 8.46 -0.50 -15.49
CA TYR A 219 8.74 -1.87 -15.08
C TYR A 219 7.62 -2.47 -14.25
N ASN A 220 7.08 -3.58 -14.71
CA ASN A 220 6.19 -4.44 -13.93
C ASN A 220 6.97 -5.69 -13.48
N SER A 221 6.69 -6.20 -12.28
CA SER A 221 7.37 -7.37 -11.74
C SER A 221 7.12 -8.63 -12.57
N ALA A 222 8.11 -9.51 -12.61
CA ALA A 222 7.92 -10.87 -13.11
C ALA A 222 6.97 -11.67 -12.19
N SER A 223 6.68 -12.91 -12.57
CA SER A 223 5.78 -13.79 -11.81
C SER A 223 6.32 -14.21 -10.43
N ASP A 224 7.63 -14.08 -10.21
CA ASP A 224 8.29 -14.47 -8.96
C ASP A 224 9.34 -13.46 -8.50
N ALA A 225 9.59 -13.45 -7.20
CA ALA A 225 10.51 -12.52 -6.56
C ALA A 225 11.97 -12.70 -6.98
N LYS A 226 12.42 -13.92 -7.24
CA LYS A 226 13.82 -14.22 -7.60
C LYS A 226 14.18 -13.67 -8.98
N THR A 227 13.29 -13.90 -9.95
CA THR A 227 13.45 -13.37 -11.31
C THR A 227 13.42 -11.85 -11.28
N THR A 228 12.44 -11.26 -10.57
CA THR A 228 12.32 -9.81 -10.42
C THR A 228 13.55 -9.20 -9.75
N GLU A 229 14.07 -9.81 -8.69
CA GLU A 229 15.31 -9.35 -8.03
C GLU A 229 16.49 -9.30 -9.00
N SER A 230 16.64 -10.34 -9.83
CA SER A 230 17.71 -10.41 -10.83
C SER A 230 17.57 -9.32 -11.90
N GLN A 231 16.34 -9.08 -12.36
CA GLN A 231 16.04 -8.02 -13.32
C GLN A 231 16.28 -6.62 -12.75
N ILE A 232 15.85 -6.35 -11.52
CA ILE A 232 16.07 -5.07 -10.84
C ILE A 232 17.59 -4.82 -10.68
N LYS A 233 18.37 -5.83 -10.28
CA LYS A 233 19.83 -5.72 -10.19
C LYS A 233 20.46 -5.39 -11.54
N ALA A 234 19.98 -6.00 -12.62
CA ALA A 234 20.47 -5.72 -13.98
C ALA A 234 20.11 -4.29 -14.44
N LEU A 235 18.91 -3.79 -14.13
CA LEU A 235 18.53 -2.43 -14.41
C LEU A 235 19.37 -1.43 -13.62
N LYS A 236 19.57 -1.70 -12.34
CA LYS A 236 20.43 -0.88 -11.47
C LYS A 236 21.86 -0.80 -11.98
N ALA A 237 22.42 -1.91 -12.48
CA ALA A 237 23.76 -1.93 -13.11
C ALA A 237 23.86 -1.07 -14.39
N LYS A 238 22.72 -0.80 -15.06
CA LYS A 238 22.62 0.13 -16.19
C LYS A 238 22.37 1.59 -15.76
N GLY A 239 22.35 1.85 -14.45
CA GLY A 239 22.16 3.18 -13.89
C GLY A 239 20.68 3.56 -13.64
N VAL A 240 19.72 2.64 -13.86
CA VAL A 240 18.33 2.86 -13.48
C VAL A 240 18.21 2.88 -11.96
N ASN A 241 17.58 3.91 -11.41
CA ASN A 241 17.40 4.06 -9.98
C ASN A 241 15.94 4.26 -9.55
N CYS A 242 15.03 4.37 -10.53
CA CYS A 242 13.60 4.54 -10.27
C CYS A 242 12.77 3.65 -11.19
N LEU A 243 11.87 2.87 -10.61
CA LEU A 243 10.93 2.02 -11.33
C LEU A 243 9.53 2.64 -11.31
N CYS A 244 8.85 2.58 -12.44
CA CYS A 244 7.51 3.12 -12.61
C CYS A 244 6.59 1.97 -13.09
N PRO A 245 5.97 1.22 -12.18
CA PRO A 245 4.99 0.21 -12.57
C PRO A 245 3.71 0.86 -13.13
N ASP A 246 2.99 0.12 -13.97
CA ASP A 246 1.74 0.57 -14.58
C ASP A 246 0.52 0.38 -13.66
N TYR A 247 0.68 -0.44 -12.62
CA TYR A 247 -0.35 -0.81 -11.64
C TYR A 247 0.32 -1.35 -10.37
N PRO A 248 -0.40 -1.43 -9.22
CA PRO A 248 0.17 -1.92 -7.97
C PRO A 248 0.76 -3.32 -8.10
N GLN A 249 1.99 -3.48 -7.62
CA GLN A 249 2.76 -4.71 -7.71
C GLN A 249 2.54 -5.62 -6.49
N PRO A 250 2.96 -6.91 -6.53
CA PRO A 250 2.96 -7.77 -5.35
C PRO A 250 3.77 -7.17 -4.19
N HIS A 251 3.36 -7.43 -2.94
CA HIS A 251 4.00 -6.84 -1.75
C HIS A 251 5.52 -7.07 -1.69
N TRP A 252 5.98 -8.26 -2.09
CA TRP A 252 7.40 -8.58 -2.13
C TRP A 252 8.21 -7.72 -3.11
N PHE A 253 7.58 -7.13 -4.14
CA PHE A 253 8.24 -6.21 -5.08
C PHE A 253 8.73 -4.95 -4.36
N TYR A 254 7.87 -4.32 -3.57
CA TYR A 254 8.24 -3.12 -2.81
C TYR A 254 9.30 -3.43 -1.76
N SER A 255 9.19 -4.58 -1.09
CA SER A 255 10.21 -5.06 -0.14
C SER A 255 11.56 -5.30 -0.81
N LEU A 256 11.59 -5.75 -2.08
CA LEU A 256 12.81 -5.85 -2.87
C LEU A 256 13.38 -4.46 -3.18
N CYS A 257 12.55 -3.50 -3.60
CA CYS A 257 12.97 -2.13 -3.89
C CYS A 257 13.55 -1.45 -2.64
N ASP A 258 12.89 -1.61 -1.48
CA ASP A 258 13.39 -1.11 -0.20
C ASP A 258 14.79 -1.66 0.11
N ARG A 259 14.99 -2.97 -0.05
CA ARG A 259 16.24 -3.67 0.25
C ARG A 259 17.33 -3.40 -0.77
N LEU A 260 16.99 -3.29 -2.03
CA LEU A 260 17.95 -3.07 -3.11
C LEU A 260 18.29 -1.58 -3.31
N GLY A 261 17.58 -0.66 -2.70
CA GLY A 261 17.76 0.77 -2.87
C GLY A 261 17.36 1.20 -4.29
N VAL A 262 16.09 1.03 -4.63
CA VAL A 262 15.53 1.48 -5.90
C VAL A 262 14.25 2.25 -5.59
N TYR A 263 14.16 3.47 -6.09
CA TYR A 263 12.98 4.30 -5.93
C TYR A 263 11.80 3.73 -6.74
N VAL A 264 10.59 3.99 -6.28
CA VAL A 264 9.37 3.59 -6.99
C VAL A 264 8.40 4.77 -7.03
N ILE A 265 7.87 5.05 -8.21
CA ILE A 265 6.67 5.87 -8.39
C ILE A 265 5.53 4.89 -8.62
N ASP A 266 4.76 4.61 -7.56
CA ASP A 266 3.68 3.63 -7.65
C ASP A 266 2.47 4.20 -8.40
N CYS A 267 1.72 3.35 -9.10
CA CYS A 267 0.66 3.78 -9.99
C CYS A 267 -0.64 3.05 -9.67
N ALA A 268 -1.73 3.81 -9.57
CA ALA A 268 -3.06 3.22 -9.49
C ALA A 268 -3.38 2.46 -10.79
N ALA A 269 -4.13 1.36 -10.68
CA ALA A 269 -4.53 0.54 -11.83
C ALA A 269 -5.60 1.25 -12.68
N ILE A 270 -5.29 2.45 -13.13
CA ILE A 270 -6.15 3.31 -13.95
C ILE A 270 -5.40 3.66 -15.23
N SER A 271 -5.91 3.19 -16.37
CA SER A 271 -5.40 3.52 -17.69
C SER A 271 -6.54 3.47 -18.69
N SER A 272 -7.38 4.50 -18.66
CA SER A 272 -8.49 4.66 -19.59
C SER A 272 -8.10 5.65 -20.67
N PRO A 273 -8.19 5.30 -21.95
CA PRO A 273 -7.90 6.23 -23.02
C PRO A 273 -8.87 7.40 -22.94
N SER A 274 -8.36 8.61 -23.18
CA SER A 274 -9.24 9.72 -23.40
C SER A 274 -9.96 9.50 -24.74
N LYS A 275 -11.25 9.25 -24.69
CA LYS A 275 -12.10 9.30 -25.89
C LYS A 275 -12.41 10.76 -26.25
N GLY A 276 -11.34 11.57 -26.37
CA GLY A 276 -11.43 13.01 -26.51
C GLY A 276 -11.65 13.72 -25.16
N ASP A 277 -11.68 15.04 -25.17
CA ASP A 277 -11.87 15.88 -23.99
C ASP A 277 -13.38 16.12 -23.69
N ASN A 278 -14.16 15.05 -23.68
CA ASN A 278 -15.59 15.15 -23.38
C ASN A 278 -15.81 15.18 -21.86
N ARG A 279 -15.94 16.39 -21.31
CA ARG A 279 -16.17 16.66 -19.88
C ARG A 279 -17.65 16.54 -19.45
N ASN A 280 -18.54 16.17 -20.35
CA ASN A 280 -19.94 15.92 -20.00
C ASN A 280 -20.05 14.68 -19.10
N VAL A 281 -21.10 14.67 -18.27
CA VAL A 281 -21.42 13.49 -17.44
C VAL A 281 -21.60 12.27 -18.35
N GLY A 282 -20.83 11.20 -18.05
CA GLY A 282 -20.82 9.98 -18.87
C GLY A 282 -20.06 10.10 -20.20
N GLY A 283 -19.44 11.24 -20.50
CA GLY A 283 -18.71 11.45 -21.76
C GLY A 283 -17.41 10.66 -21.87
N THR A 284 -16.73 10.45 -20.74
CA THR A 284 -15.54 9.60 -20.62
C THR A 284 -15.62 8.81 -19.32
N PRO A 285 -14.86 7.72 -19.14
CA PRO A 285 -14.82 6.99 -17.86
C PRO A 285 -14.50 7.89 -16.66
N SER A 286 -13.59 8.87 -16.84
CA SER A 286 -13.23 9.83 -15.77
C SER A 286 -14.35 10.79 -15.40
N ASN A 287 -15.41 10.90 -16.23
CA ASN A 287 -16.59 11.73 -16.00
C ASN A 287 -17.87 10.90 -15.84
N ASP A 288 -17.77 9.58 -15.72
CA ASP A 288 -18.91 8.71 -15.48
C ASP A 288 -19.14 8.55 -13.96
N PRO A 289 -20.28 9.06 -13.42
CA PRO A 289 -20.59 8.94 -11.99
C PRO A 289 -20.67 7.50 -11.49
N LEU A 290 -21.03 6.54 -12.34
CA LEU A 290 -21.12 5.12 -11.99
C LEU A 290 -19.75 4.50 -11.71
N LEU A 291 -18.69 5.08 -12.24
CA LEU A 291 -17.31 4.61 -12.06
C LEU A 291 -16.56 5.32 -10.92
N LYS A 292 -17.13 6.36 -10.31
CA LYS A 292 -16.46 7.18 -9.30
C LYS A 292 -15.88 6.33 -8.17
N ASP A 293 -16.69 5.48 -7.56
CA ASP A 293 -16.26 4.70 -6.39
C ASP A 293 -15.17 3.69 -6.75
N GLU A 294 -15.16 3.19 -7.97
CA GLU A 294 -14.10 2.33 -8.48
C GLU A 294 -12.77 3.08 -8.65
N TYR A 295 -12.78 4.31 -9.15
CA TYR A 295 -11.59 5.18 -9.20
C TYR A 295 -11.01 5.40 -7.81
N LEU A 296 -11.86 5.78 -6.85
CA LEU A 296 -11.46 6.02 -5.47
C LEU A 296 -10.90 4.76 -4.82
N ARG A 297 -11.54 3.61 -5.04
CA ARG A 297 -11.10 2.33 -4.51
C ARG A 297 -9.73 1.91 -5.05
N ARG A 298 -9.47 2.08 -6.36
CA ARG A 298 -8.16 1.75 -6.98
C ARG A 298 -7.03 2.61 -6.44
N VAL A 299 -7.29 3.89 -6.22
CA VAL A 299 -6.29 4.81 -5.63
C VAL A 299 -6.05 4.50 -4.16
N ASP A 300 -7.10 4.21 -3.38
CA ASP A 300 -6.96 3.77 -1.98
C ASP A 300 -6.17 2.46 -1.88
N ALA A 301 -6.49 1.47 -2.71
CA ALA A 301 -5.81 0.18 -2.71
C ALA A 301 -4.31 0.32 -3.04
N MET A 302 -3.94 1.13 -4.03
CA MET A 302 -2.54 1.47 -4.31
C MET A 302 -1.88 2.08 -3.07
N TYR A 303 -2.46 3.13 -2.49
CA TYR A 303 -1.90 3.83 -1.36
C TYR A 303 -1.70 2.92 -0.15
N ARG A 304 -2.75 2.18 0.26
CA ARG A 304 -2.70 1.25 1.40
C ARG A 304 -1.60 0.22 1.25
N ARG A 305 -1.41 -0.28 0.04
CA ARG A 305 -0.37 -1.26 -0.25
C ARG A 305 1.03 -0.69 -0.14
N ALA A 306 1.23 0.54 -0.60
CA ALA A 306 2.56 1.14 -0.78
C ALA A 306 2.99 2.06 0.36
N GLN A 307 2.05 2.56 1.19
CA GLN A 307 2.29 3.62 2.17
C GLN A 307 3.46 3.38 3.13
N ASN A 308 3.71 2.14 3.54
CA ASN A 308 4.74 1.77 4.52
C ASN A 308 6.11 1.50 3.91
N HIS A 309 6.25 1.54 2.57
CA HIS A 309 7.50 1.26 1.88
C HIS A 309 8.32 2.53 1.69
N VAL A 310 9.58 2.48 2.14
CA VAL A 310 10.49 3.63 2.07
C VAL A 310 10.98 3.93 0.65
N SER A 311 10.96 2.95 -0.25
CA SER A 311 11.31 3.12 -1.66
C SER A 311 10.26 3.93 -2.46
N ILE A 312 9.04 4.04 -1.96
CA ILE A 312 7.98 4.82 -2.63
C ILE A 312 8.27 6.32 -2.46
N ILE A 313 8.47 7.02 -3.56
CA ILE A 313 8.79 8.45 -3.57
C ILE A 313 7.65 9.33 -4.08
N ALA A 314 6.69 8.75 -4.77
CA ALA A 314 5.51 9.43 -5.31
C ALA A 314 4.41 8.42 -5.63
N PHE A 315 3.18 8.92 -5.75
CA PHE A 315 2.00 8.15 -6.15
C PHE A 315 1.43 8.71 -7.46
N SER A 316 1.28 7.87 -8.48
CA SER A 316 0.63 8.23 -9.73
C SER A 316 -0.85 7.84 -9.70
N LEU A 317 -1.72 8.77 -10.07
CA LEU A 317 -3.17 8.51 -10.13
C LEU A 317 -3.58 7.62 -11.31
N GLY A 318 -2.69 7.40 -12.27
CA GLY A 318 -2.99 6.56 -13.43
C GLY A 318 -1.99 6.73 -14.57
N GLY A 319 -2.16 5.94 -15.62
CA GLY A 319 -1.32 6.00 -16.81
C GLY A 319 -1.39 7.33 -17.56
N ALA A 320 -0.32 7.68 -18.27
CA ALA A 320 -0.16 8.95 -18.98
C ALA A 320 -1.27 9.27 -19.99
N THR A 321 -1.92 8.25 -20.53
CA THR A 321 -3.02 8.39 -21.51
C THR A 321 -4.41 8.51 -20.88
N THR A 322 -4.49 8.43 -19.54
CA THR A 322 -5.76 8.55 -18.85
C THR A 322 -6.34 9.95 -18.97
N GLY A 323 -7.59 10.05 -19.44
CA GLY A 323 -8.29 11.32 -19.54
C GLY A 323 -8.59 11.92 -18.16
N ASN A 324 -8.45 13.25 -18.04
CA ASN A 324 -8.82 13.97 -16.82
C ASN A 324 -10.34 14.12 -16.71
N GLY A 325 -10.84 14.26 -15.49
CA GLY A 325 -12.26 14.45 -15.21
C GLY A 325 -12.62 14.38 -13.74
N TYR A 326 -13.90 14.44 -13.45
CA TYR A 326 -14.44 14.52 -12.09
C TYR A 326 -13.89 13.41 -11.16
N ASN A 327 -13.85 12.16 -11.65
CA ASN A 327 -13.38 11.04 -10.82
C ASN A 327 -11.89 11.16 -10.48
N MET A 328 -11.07 11.71 -11.38
CA MET A 328 -9.65 11.95 -11.14
C MET A 328 -9.43 13.09 -10.13
N TYR A 329 -10.25 14.15 -10.16
CA TYR A 329 -10.21 15.19 -9.12
C TYR A 329 -10.52 14.59 -7.74
N LYS A 330 -11.55 13.76 -7.65
CA LYS A 330 -11.93 13.10 -6.39
C LYS A 330 -10.87 12.13 -5.90
N ALA A 331 -10.23 11.41 -6.80
CA ALA A 331 -9.10 10.51 -6.49
C ALA A 331 -7.90 11.31 -5.92
N TYR A 332 -7.57 12.46 -6.52
CA TYR A 332 -6.54 13.36 -6.00
C TYR A 332 -6.89 13.87 -4.59
N GLU A 333 -8.11 14.42 -4.40
CA GLU A 333 -8.57 14.92 -3.11
C GLU A 333 -8.50 13.83 -2.02
N GLN A 334 -8.92 12.62 -2.33
CA GLN A 334 -8.84 11.48 -1.41
C GLN A 334 -7.40 11.19 -1.00
N LEU A 335 -6.48 11.10 -1.96
CA LEU A 335 -5.09 10.79 -1.68
C LEU A 335 -4.42 11.90 -0.85
N LYS A 336 -4.73 13.18 -1.14
CA LYS A 336 -4.27 14.34 -0.33
C LYS A 336 -4.80 14.29 1.10
N SER A 337 -6.01 13.76 1.31
CA SER A 337 -6.61 13.67 2.65
C SER A 337 -5.86 12.76 3.61
N TYR A 338 -5.02 11.86 3.11
CA TYR A 338 -4.18 10.99 3.95
C TYR A 338 -2.98 11.72 4.58
N GLY A 339 -2.69 12.96 4.14
CA GLY A 339 -1.64 13.79 4.73
C GLY A 339 -0.23 13.23 4.53
N ASP A 340 0.01 12.51 3.45
CA ASP A 340 1.33 12.03 3.05
C ASP A 340 2.12 13.17 2.38
N SER A 341 3.42 13.29 2.66
CA SER A 341 4.28 14.35 2.11
C SER A 341 4.81 14.03 0.71
N ARG A 342 4.67 12.78 0.27
CA ARG A 342 5.08 12.36 -1.07
C ARG A 342 4.16 12.94 -2.13
N PRO A 343 4.70 13.43 -3.27
CA PRO A 343 3.88 14.05 -4.29
C PRO A 343 2.94 13.07 -4.98
N ILE A 344 1.81 13.61 -5.40
CA ILE A 344 0.85 12.95 -6.28
C ILE A 344 1.14 13.42 -7.71
N ILE A 345 1.27 12.46 -8.63
CA ILE A 345 1.57 12.71 -10.03
C ILE A 345 0.39 12.29 -10.88
N PHE A 346 -0.01 13.16 -11.80
CA PHE A 346 -0.99 12.83 -12.81
C PHE A 346 -0.68 13.54 -14.14
N GLU A 347 -0.04 12.86 -15.07
CA GLU A 347 0.30 13.44 -16.38
C GLU A 347 -0.94 13.85 -17.17
N GLY A 348 -2.07 13.15 -17.02
CA GLY A 348 -3.35 13.49 -17.63
C GLY A 348 -3.99 14.77 -17.09
N ALA A 349 -3.45 15.39 -16.04
CA ALA A 349 -3.91 16.68 -15.53
C ALA A 349 -3.65 17.81 -16.51
N GLN A 350 -2.59 17.74 -17.33
CA GLN A 350 -2.24 18.74 -18.34
C GLN A 350 -2.20 20.18 -17.80
N GLY A 351 -1.63 20.35 -16.59
CA GLY A 351 -1.51 21.63 -15.93
C GLY A 351 -2.71 22.05 -15.05
N GLU A 352 -3.69 21.15 -14.89
CA GLU A 352 -4.75 21.34 -13.90
C GLU A 352 -4.27 21.00 -12.48
N TRP A 353 -5.05 21.38 -11.47
CA TRP A 353 -4.65 21.36 -10.06
C TRP A 353 -4.59 19.96 -9.41
N ASN A 354 -5.04 18.92 -10.07
CA ASN A 354 -5.06 17.56 -9.53
C ASN A 354 -3.78 16.75 -9.79
N THR A 355 -2.66 17.44 -9.72
CA THR A 355 -1.29 16.92 -9.66
C THR A 355 -0.45 17.84 -8.78
N ASP A 356 0.56 17.30 -8.10
CA ASP A 356 1.49 18.13 -7.31
C ASP A 356 2.72 18.54 -8.15
N ILE A 357 3.07 17.71 -9.13
CA ILE A 357 4.22 17.93 -10.02
C ILE A 357 3.93 17.41 -11.43
#